data_391f09486bf562fb31a7de9a146a9c92
#
_entry.id   391f09486bf562fb31a7de9a146a9c92
#
_cell.length_a   1.000
_cell.length_b   1.000
_cell.length_c   1.000
_cell.angle_alpha   90.00
_cell.angle_beta   90.00
_cell.angle_gamma   90.00
#
_symmetry.space_group_name_H-M   'P 1'
#
loop_
_entity.id
_entity.type
_entity.pdbx_description
1 polymer ?
#
loop_
_entity_poly.entity_id
_entity_poly.type
_entity_poly.pdbx_seq_one_letter_code
_entity_poly.pdbx_strand_id
1 'polypeptide(L)'
;FGLFWYEMGGTNTQFSIEKSLDYIYRNTGKRFKFLKLKEKLIEEEVSRVEHVHVGTSEKVQNLLAQYQSTPLNSGNSLAELIRRPELTYQVLATIDEARPEFPKDLSEEVSEQVNISIKYDGYIKRQKKQVEQFKKLENKKIPENIDYDQVKSLRIEAVQKLKKFRPVSIGQASRISGVSPAD
;
A
#
# COMPACT_ATOMS: atom_id res chain seq x y z
N PHE A 1 23.47 7.91 -17.72
CA PHE A 1 23.92 7.66 -19.10
C PHE A 1 25.38 8.06 -19.29
N GLY A 2 25.84 9.22 -18.82
CA GLY A 2 27.21 9.70 -19.01
C GLY A 2 28.29 8.86 -18.32
N LEU A 3 28.09 8.42 -17.09
CA LEU A 3 29.01 7.57 -16.34
C LEU A 3 29.17 6.17 -16.96
N PHE A 4 28.11 5.66 -17.57
CA PHE A 4 28.10 4.37 -18.24
C PHE A 4 28.99 4.32 -19.49
N TRP A 5 29.10 5.44 -20.20
CA TRP A 5 29.98 5.58 -21.35
C TRP A 5 31.46 5.60 -20.99
N TYR A 6 31.81 6.15 -19.84
CA TYR A 6 33.19 6.28 -19.38
C TYR A 6 33.80 4.92 -18.99
N GLU A 7 33.01 4.06 -18.34
CA GLU A 7 33.47 2.72 -17.93
C GLU A 7 33.60 1.71 -19.09
N MET A 8 32.95 1.96 -20.22
CA MET A 8 32.89 1.03 -21.35
C MET A 8 33.92 1.31 -22.48
N GLY A 9 34.79 2.31 -22.34
CA GLY A 9 35.95 2.56 -23.25
C GLY A 9 35.59 2.65 -24.72
N GLY A 10 34.60 3.46 -25.06
CA GLY A 10 33.91 3.39 -26.32
C GLY A 10 34.62 3.87 -27.56
N THR A 11 34.99 2.94 -28.44
CA THR A 11 35.38 3.22 -29.82
C THR A 11 34.65 2.36 -30.88
N ASN A 12 33.72 1.48 -30.46
CA ASN A 12 32.89 0.71 -31.41
C ASN A 12 31.42 0.75 -30.99
N THR A 13 30.65 1.62 -31.62
CA THR A 13 29.29 1.98 -31.27
C THR A 13 28.33 0.77 -31.22
N GLN A 14 28.46 -0.18 -32.13
CA GLN A 14 27.57 -1.36 -32.19
C GLN A 14 27.83 -2.35 -31.07
N PHE A 15 29.10 -2.63 -30.80
CA PHE A 15 29.51 -3.50 -29.67
C PHE A 15 29.20 -2.88 -28.31
N SER A 16 29.23 -1.55 -28.22
CA SER A 16 28.84 -0.79 -27.03
C SER A 16 27.34 -0.87 -26.75
N ILE A 17 26.49 -0.83 -27.77
CA ILE A 17 25.04 -0.92 -27.63
C ILE A 17 24.62 -2.31 -27.14
N GLU A 18 25.14 -3.38 -27.74
CA GLU A 18 24.84 -4.75 -27.32
C GLU A 18 25.25 -5.03 -25.88
N LYS A 19 26.46 -4.65 -25.47
CA LYS A 19 26.92 -4.75 -24.08
C LYS A 19 26.08 -3.91 -23.13
N SER A 20 25.68 -2.73 -23.55
CA SER A 20 24.81 -1.85 -22.74
C SER A 20 23.44 -2.47 -22.54
N LEU A 21 22.86 -3.06 -23.59
CA LEU A 21 21.57 -3.76 -23.51
C LEU A 21 21.67 -5.02 -22.64
N ASP A 22 22.74 -5.80 -22.79
CA ASP A 22 22.97 -7.01 -21.94
C ASP A 22 23.17 -6.62 -20.46
N TYR A 23 23.92 -5.56 -20.17
CA TYR A 23 24.07 -5.03 -18.81
C TYR A 23 22.76 -4.53 -18.23
N ILE A 24 21.97 -3.77 -18.99
CA ILE A 24 20.63 -3.30 -18.57
C ILE A 24 19.73 -4.50 -18.31
N TYR A 25 19.69 -5.47 -19.21
CA TYR A 25 18.84 -6.66 -19.08
C TYR A 25 19.22 -7.50 -17.84
N ARG A 26 20.50 -7.77 -17.64
CA ARG A 26 20.99 -8.52 -16.47
C ARG A 26 20.74 -7.79 -15.16
N ASN A 27 20.94 -6.48 -15.12
CA ASN A 27 20.70 -5.70 -13.91
C ASN A 27 19.19 -5.48 -13.66
N THR A 28 18.38 -5.30 -14.69
CA THR A 28 16.93 -5.22 -14.56
C THR A 28 16.35 -6.55 -14.08
N GLY A 29 16.82 -7.67 -14.63
CA GLY A 29 16.42 -9.00 -14.17
C GLY A 29 16.81 -9.30 -12.72
N LYS A 30 18.02 -8.90 -12.30
CA LYS A 30 18.46 -9.03 -10.89
C LYS A 30 17.63 -8.13 -9.96
N ARG A 31 17.42 -6.87 -10.33
CA ARG A 31 16.58 -5.93 -9.56
C ARG A 31 15.14 -6.43 -9.44
N PHE A 32 14.58 -6.96 -10.51
CA PHE A 32 13.23 -7.52 -10.49
C PHE A 32 13.12 -8.72 -9.54
N LYS A 33 14.09 -9.66 -9.57
CA LYS A 33 14.14 -10.80 -8.63
C LYS A 33 14.29 -10.32 -7.19
N PHE A 34 15.12 -9.32 -6.95
CA PHE A 34 15.33 -8.71 -5.63
C PHE A 34 14.04 -8.06 -5.10
N LEU A 35 13.33 -7.30 -5.94
CA LEU A 35 12.05 -6.70 -5.58
C LEU A 35 10.98 -7.76 -5.28
N LYS A 36 10.90 -8.81 -6.08
CA LYS A 36 9.98 -9.93 -5.85
C LYS A 36 10.28 -10.67 -4.54
N LEU A 37 11.56 -10.89 -4.24
CA LEU A 37 11.97 -11.49 -2.97
C LEU A 37 11.59 -10.60 -1.79
N LYS A 38 11.87 -9.30 -1.88
CA LYS A 38 11.50 -8.32 -0.85
C LYS A 38 9.99 -8.31 -0.61
N GLU A 39 9.17 -8.22 -1.68
CA GLU A 39 7.70 -8.26 -1.61
C GLU A 39 7.22 -9.52 -0.87
N LYS A 40 7.73 -10.68 -1.27
CA LYS A 40 7.41 -11.96 -0.64
C LYS A 40 7.76 -11.99 0.85
N LEU A 41 8.96 -11.56 1.22
CA LEU A 41 9.39 -11.53 2.63
C LEU A 41 8.51 -10.61 3.48
N ILE A 42 8.10 -9.46 2.94
CA ILE A 42 7.19 -8.54 3.62
C ILE A 42 5.81 -9.19 3.82
N GLU A 43 5.23 -9.81 2.80
CA GLU A 43 3.92 -10.46 2.88
C GLU A 43 3.92 -11.61 3.89
N GLU A 44 4.93 -12.47 3.85
CA GLU A 44 5.09 -13.60 4.77
C GLU A 44 5.22 -13.11 6.22
N GLU A 45 6.02 -12.06 6.45
CA GLU A 45 6.24 -11.53 7.78
C GLU A 45 5.03 -10.77 8.32
N VAL A 46 4.34 -9.98 7.50
CA VAL A 46 3.06 -9.34 7.88
C VAL A 46 2.05 -10.41 8.31
N SER A 47 1.91 -11.47 7.52
CA SER A 47 1.03 -12.59 7.88
C SER A 47 1.46 -13.26 9.19
N ARG A 48 2.77 -13.49 9.39
CA ARG A 48 3.29 -14.10 10.62
C ARG A 48 2.95 -13.29 11.87
N VAL A 49 3.24 -11.99 11.87
CA VAL A 49 3.02 -11.13 13.04
C VAL A 49 1.53 -10.94 13.39
N GLU A 50 0.63 -11.13 12.43
CA GLU A 50 -0.81 -11.14 12.69
C GLU A 50 -1.25 -12.40 13.46
N HIS A 51 -0.54 -13.52 13.31
CA HIS A 51 -0.91 -14.80 13.91
C HIS A 51 -0.04 -15.16 15.13
N VAL A 52 1.13 -14.57 15.31
CA VAL A 52 1.98 -14.80 16.47
C VAL A 52 1.47 -13.97 17.65
N HIS A 53 1.15 -14.64 18.74
CA HIS A 53 0.67 -14.03 19.97
C HIS A 53 1.75 -14.06 21.05
N VAL A 54 1.87 -12.97 21.78
CA VAL A 54 2.72 -12.83 22.95
C VAL A 54 1.85 -12.79 24.21
N GLY A 55 2.31 -13.50 25.23
CA GLY A 55 1.65 -13.54 26.53
C GLY A 55 1.99 -12.34 27.41
N THR A 56 1.54 -12.43 28.67
CA THR A 56 1.75 -11.39 29.70
C THR A 56 3.01 -11.63 30.54
N SER A 57 4.07 -12.20 29.96
CA SER A 57 5.31 -12.49 30.67
C SER A 57 5.96 -11.22 31.21
N GLU A 58 6.75 -11.34 32.27
CA GLU A 58 7.47 -10.22 32.88
C GLU A 58 8.35 -9.48 31.85
N LYS A 59 8.99 -10.21 30.95
CA LYS A 59 9.81 -9.67 29.85
C LYS A 59 8.98 -8.75 28.94
N VAL A 60 7.76 -9.15 28.60
CA VAL A 60 6.83 -8.34 27.78
C VAL A 60 6.37 -7.11 28.56
N GLN A 61 5.97 -7.25 29.81
CA GLN A 61 5.51 -6.12 30.63
C GLN A 61 6.63 -5.08 30.85
N ASN A 62 7.86 -5.53 31.10
CA ASN A 62 9.02 -4.65 31.26
C ASN A 62 9.31 -3.87 29.98
N LEU A 63 9.23 -4.51 28.80
CA LEU A 63 9.36 -3.82 27.53
C LEU A 63 8.27 -2.75 27.34
N LEU A 64 7.02 -3.10 27.61
CA LEU A 64 5.91 -2.15 27.50
C LEU A 64 6.07 -0.96 28.44
N ALA A 65 6.49 -1.19 29.69
CA ALA A 65 6.78 -0.14 30.66
C ALA A 65 7.92 0.78 30.19
N GLN A 66 8.98 0.23 29.61
CA GLN A 66 10.10 0.99 29.07
C GLN A 66 9.66 1.98 27.98
N TYR A 67 8.70 1.60 27.15
CA TYR A 67 8.15 2.44 26.08
C TYR A 67 6.86 3.17 26.49
N GLN A 68 6.55 3.24 27.78
CA GLN A 68 5.34 3.89 28.32
C GLN A 68 4.04 3.40 27.65
N SER A 69 4.03 2.16 27.21
CA SER A 69 2.88 1.52 26.58
C SER A 69 1.99 0.84 27.62
N THR A 70 0.71 0.75 27.33
CA THR A 70 -0.27 0.12 28.22
C THR A 70 0.07 -1.36 28.45
N PRO A 71 0.12 -1.84 29.72
CA PRO A 71 0.38 -3.23 30.01
C PRO A 71 -0.67 -4.17 29.40
N LEU A 72 -0.28 -5.42 29.15
CA LEU A 72 -1.18 -6.44 28.63
C LEU A 72 -1.89 -7.17 29.78
N ASN A 73 -3.21 -7.28 29.66
CA ASN A 73 -4.03 -8.09 30.58
C ASN A 73 -4.29 -9.51 30.02
N SER A 74 -4.09 -9.69 28.71
CA SER A 74 -4.26 -10.97 28.00
C SER A 74 -3.25 -11.06 26.85
N GLY A 75 -3.11 -12.25 26.25
CA GLY A 75 -2.27 -12.41 25.05
C GLY A 75 -2.79 -11.58 23.87
N ASN A 76 -1.89 -10.87 23.21
CA ASN A 76 -2.18 -10.08 22.02
C ASN A 76 -1.27 -10.50 20.86
N SER A 77 -1.72 -10.29 19.62
CA SER A 77 -0.85 -10.52 18.47
C SER A 77 0.28 -9.47 18.40
N LEU A 78 1.41 -9.85 17.81
CA LEU A 78 2.50 -8.89 17.56
C LEU A 78 2.02 -7.71 16.71
N ALA A 79 1.15 -7.96 15.74
CA ALA A 79 0.57 -6.90 14.92
C ALA A 79 -0.24 -5.88 15.75
N GLU A 80 -0.99 -6.30 16.75
CA GLU A 80 -1.71 -5.37 17.65
C GLU A 80 -0.77 -4.50 18.47
N LEU A 81 0.38 -5.03 18.87
CA LEU A 81 1.42 -4.25 19.55
C LEU A 81 2.09 -3.27 18.59
N ILE A 82 2.41 -3.68 17.36
CA ILE A 82 3.00 -2.79 16.35
C ILE A 82 2.05 -1.63 16.00
N ARG A 83 0.73 -1.83 16.06
CA ARG A 83 -0.25 -0.76 15.81
C ARG A 83 -0.21 0.37 16.84
N ARG A 84 0.38 0.14 18.02
CA ARG A 84 0.56 1.19 19.04
C ARG A 84 1.62 2.19 18.57
N PRO A 85 1.40 3.51 18.73
CA PRO A 85 2.32 4.54 18.22
C PRO A 85 3.75 4.40 18.74
N GLU A 86 3.90 4.06 20.02
CA GLU A 86 5.16 3.97 20.74
C GLU A 86 5.97 2.71 20.44
N LEU A 87 5.34 1.68 19.86
CA LEU A 87 6.01 0.40 19.56
C LEU A 87 6.28 0.26 18.07
N THR A 88 7.40 -0.37 17.74
CA THR A 88 7.77 -0.68 16.36
C THR A 88 8.10 -2.15 16.21
N TYR A 89 8.09 -2.67 14.99
CA TYR A 89 8.50 -4.03 14.67
C TYR A 89 9.93 -4.33 15.18
N GLN A 90 10.84 -3.34 15.14
CA GLN A 90 12.22 -3.51 15.64
C GLN A 90 12.28 -3.59 17.16
N VAL A 91 11.48 -2.76 17.86
CA VAL A 91 11.40 -2.77 19.34
C VAL A 91 10.92 -4.13 19.85
N LEU A 92 9.94 -4.74 19.16
CA LEU A 92 9.39 -6.04 19.55
C LEU A 92 10.33 -7.22 19.27
N ALA A 93 11.46 -7.02 18.58
CA ALA A 93 12.44 -8.07 18.31
C ALA A 93 12.94 -8.77 19.59
N THR A 94 12.99 -8.06 20.71
CA THR A 94 13.45 -8.59 21.99
C THR A 94 12.52 -9.59 22.61
N ILE A 95 11.23 -9.55 22.28
CA ILE A 95 10.18 -10.45 22.81
C ILE A 95 9.68 -11.44 21.76
N ASP A 96 10.06 -11.28 20.49
CA ASP A 96 9.69 -12.16 19.38
C ASP A 96 10.77 -13.23 19.17
N GLU A 97 10.67 -14.33 19.91
CA GLU A 97 11.64 -15.43 19.83
C GLU A 97 11.59 -16.20 18.50
N ALA A 98 10.47 -16.10 17.78
CA ALA A 98 10.27 -16.75 16.47
C ALA A 98 10.56 -15.82 15.28
N ARG A 99 11.21 -14.69 15.53
CA ARG A 99 11.52 -13.71 14.48
C ARG A 99 12.46 -14.32 13.43
N PRO A 100 12.10 -14.27 12.14
CA PRO A 100 12.96 -14.77 11.07
C PRO A 100 14.18 -13.86 10.86
N GLU A 101 15.27 -14.49 10.41
CA GLU A 101 16.44 -13.76 9.93
C GLU A 101 16.23 -13.39 8.45
N PHE A 102 16.38 -12.13 8.14
CA PHE A 102 16.34 -11.63 6.77
C PHE A 102 17.74 -11.50 6.17
N PRO A 103 17.89 -11.59 4.83
CA PRO A 103 19.15 -11.26 4.16
C PRO A 103 19.62 -9.86 4.59
N LYS A 104 20.93 -9.71 4.87
CA LYS A 104 21.52 -8.47 5.40
C LYS A 104 21.15 -7.23 4.56
N ASP A 105 21.16 -7.39 3.24
CA ASP A 105 20.86 -6.31 2.29
C ASP A 105 19.35 -5.91 2.26
N LEU A 106 18.47 -6.70 2.87
CA LEU A 106 17.03 -6.50 2.89
C LEU A 106 16.45 -6.31 4.29
N SER A 107 17.21 -6.64 5.34
CA SER A 107 16.71 -6.74 6.71
C SER A 107 16.09 -5.43 7.21
N GLU A 108 16.75 -4.31 6.97
CA GLU A 108 16.27 -2.99 7.41
C GLU A 108 15.02 -2.57 6.63
N GLU A 109 15.08 -2.69 5.29
CA GLU A 109 13.96 -2.32 4.42
C GLU A 109 12.72 -3.19 4.66
N VAL A 110 12.89 -4.51 4.85
CA VAL A 110 11.78 -5.43 5.17
C VAL A 110 11.17 -5.06 6.52
N SER A 111 12.00 -4.83 7.54
CA SER A 111 11.54 -4.45 8.88
C SER A 111 10.75 -3.15 8.88
N GLU A 112 11.21 -2.15 8.14
CA GLU A 112 10.52 -0.87 7.99
C GLU A 112 9.19 -1.04 7.26
N GLN A 113 9.17 -1.78 6.14
CA GLN A 113 7.95 -2.01 5.37
C GLN A 113 6.92 -2.84 6.13
N VAL A 114 7.33 -3.84 6.91
CA VAL A 114 6.43 -4.58 7.81
C VAL A 114 5.79 -3.62 8.81
N ASN A 115 6.59 -2.77 9.46
CA ASN A 115 6.10 -1.77 10.42
C ASN A 115 5.08 -0.81 9.79
N ILE A 116 5.40 -0.27 8.61
CA ILE A 116 4.50 0.61 7.84
C ILE A 116 3.21 -0.12 7.47
N SER A 117 3.32 -1.34 6.92
CA SER A 117 2.16 -2.12 6.47
C SER A 117 1.18 -2.37 7.61
N ILE A 118 1.67 -2.74 8.79
CA ILE A 118 0.81 -3.01 9.96
C ILE A 118 0.19 -1.73 10.53
N LYS A 119 0.97 -0.65 10.66
CA LYS A 119 0.47 0.63 11.21
C LYS A 119 -0.58 1.28 10.30
N TYR A 120 -0.38 1.20 8.99
CA TYR A 120 -1.27 1.85 8.02
C TYR A 120 -2.34 0.92 7.42
N ASP A 121 -2.39 -0.36 7.80
CA ASP A 121 -3.35 -1.34 7.29
C ASP A 121 -4.81 -0.84 7.33
N GLY A 122 -5.23 -0.26 8.45
CA GLY A 122 -6.58 0.30 8.60
C GLY A 122 -6.89 1.45 7.63
N TYR A 123 -5.89 2.28 7.31
CA TYR A 123 -6.03 3.37 6.35
C TYR A 123 -6.05 2.83 4.92
N ILE A 124 -5.16 1.90 4.62
CA ILE A 124 -5.06 1.24 3.30
C ILE A 124 -6.36 0.49 2.99
N LYS A 125 -6.93 -0.24 3.94
CA LYS A 125 -8.21 -0.94 3.77
C LYS A 125 -9.37 0.03 3.50
N ARG A 126 -9.44 1.16 4.20
CA ARG A 126 -10.43 2.20 3.93
C ARG A 126 -10.27 2.81 2.52
N GLN A 127 -9.04 3.14 2.14
CA GLN A 127 -8.74 3.68 0.81
C GLN A 127 -9.11 2.67 -0.30
N LYS A 128 -8.75 1.41 -0.16
CA LYS A 128 -9.13 0.35 -1.11
C LYS A 128 -10.64 0.25 -1.26
N LYS A 129 -11.38 0.26 -0.14
CA LYS A 129 -12.84 0.23 -0.15
C LYS A 129 -13.45 1.44 -0.87
N GLN A 130 -12.90 2.64 -0.67
CA GLN A 130 -13.32 3.82 -1.41
C GLN A 130 -13.06 3.70 -2.91
N VAL A 131 -11.86 3.25 -3.30
CA VAL A 131 -11.51 3.02 -4.71
C VAL A 131 -12.45 1.99 -5.36
N GLU A 132 -12.80 0.92 -4.65
CA GLU A 132 -13.76 -0.07 -5.15
C GLU A 132 -15.16 0.52 -5.32
N GLN A 133 -15.60 1.36 -4.40
CA GLN A 133 -16.86 2.08 -4.53
C GLN A 133 -16.85 3.01 -5.75
N PHE A 134 -15.79 3.78 -5.94
CA PHE A 134 -15.64 4.63 -7.13
C PHE A 134 -15.67 3.81 -8.41
N LYS A 135 -14.95 2.69 -8.49
CA LYS A 135 -15.00 1.79 -9.65
C LYS A 135 -16.39 1.25 -9.92
N LYS A 136 -17.15 0.90 -8.87
CA LYS A 136 -18.55 0.47 -9.02
C LYS A 136 -19.43 1.57 -9.60
N LEU A 137 -19.24 2.81 -9.17
CA LEU A 137 -20.00 3.97 -9.70
C LEU A 137 -19.59 4.29 -11.14
N GLU A 138 -18.33 4.17 -11.51
CA GLU A 138 -17.87 4.33 -12.90
C GLU A 138 -18.48 3.29 -13.84
N ASN A 139 -18.64 2.05 -13.36
CA ASN A 139 -19.26 0.98 -14.16
C ASN A 139 -20.78 1.09 -14.26
N LYS A 140 -21.43 1.89 -13.40
CA LYS A 140 -22.87 2.16 -13.50
C LYS A 140 -23.14 3.18 -14.60
N LYS A 141 -23.52 2.69 -15.77
CA LYS A 141 -23.88 3.53 -16.92
C LYS A 141 -25.19 4.25 -16.73
N ILE A 142 -25.26 5.47 -17.19
CA ILE A 142 -26.50 6.27 -17.30
C ILE A 142 -27.02 6.08 -18.72
N PRO A 143 -28.32 5.74 -18.91
CA PRO A 143 -28.90 5.63 -20.25
C PRO A 143 -28.78 6.96 -21.02
N GLU A 144 -28.43 6.88 -22.31
CA GLU A 144 -28.25 8.06 -23.15
C GLU A 144 -29.54 8.90 -23.31
N ASN A 145 -30.67 8.22 -23.25
CA ASN A 145 -31.98 8.84 -23.41
C ASN A 145 -32.65 9.24 -22.06
N ILE A 146 -31.87 9.30 -20.97
CA ILE A 146 -32.43 9.69 -19.66
C ILE A 146 -32.99 11.12 -19.70
N ASP A 147 -34.21 11.29 -19.17
CA ASP A 147 -34.83 12.58 -18.92
C ASP A 147 -34.60 12.97 -17.44
N TYR A 148 -33.68 13.86 -17.21
CA TYR A 148 -33.32 14.32 -15.86
C TYR A 148 -34.42 15.12 -15.16
N ASP A 149 -35.43 15.64 -15.90
CA ASP A 149 -36.58 16.35 -15.29
C ASP A 149 -37.53 15.38 -14.61
N GLN A 150 -37.58 14.14 -15.07
CA GLN A 150 -38.44 13.12 -14.48
C GLN A 150 -37.78 12.39 -13.29
N VAL A 151 -36.52 12.59 -13.04
CA VAL A 151 -35.83 12.00 -11.88
C VAL A 151 -36.21 12.80 -10.64
N LYS A 152 -37.13 12.23 -9.84
CA LYS A 152 -37.57 12.83 -8.57
C LYS A 152 -36.37 12.87 -7.60
N SER A 153 -36.22 13.96 -6.90
CA SER A 153 -35.16 14.21 -5.88
C SER A 153 -33.91 14.92 -6.38
N LEU A 154 -33.72 15.11 -7.68
CA LEU A 154 -32.60 15.93 -8.16
C LEU A 154 -32.86 17.42 -7.86
N ARG A 155 -31.85 18.10 -7.35
CA ARG A 155 -31.90 19.56 -7.22
C ARG A 155 -31.87 20.23 -8.59
N ILE A 156 -32.49 21.40 -8.71
CA ILE A 156 -32.57 22.15 -9.98
C ILE A 156 -31.18 22.38 -10.59
N GLU A 157 -30.17 22.73 -9.75
CA GLU A 157 -28.81 22.90 -10.21
C GLU A 157 -28.22 21.60 -10.76
N ALA A 158 -28.42 20.48 -10.08
CA ALA A 158 -27.94 19.16 -10.54
C ALA A 158 -28.57 18.78 -11.88
N VAL A 159 -29.90 19.00 -12.06
CA VAL A 159 -30.60 18.76 -13.33
C VAL A 159 -29.97 19.58 -14.46
N GLN A 160 -29.74 20.89 -14.25
CA GLN A 160 -29.11 21.75 -15.26
C GLN A 160 -27.70 21.28 -15.63
N LYS A 161 -26.90 20.89 -14.65
CA LYS A 161 -25.55 20.40 -14.87
C LYS A 161 -25.54 19.04 -15.59
N LEU A 162 -26.35 18.11 -15.16
CA LEU A 162 -26.46 16.79 -15.79
C LEU A 162 -26.97 16.87 -17.24
N LYS A 163 -27.93 17.75 -17.53
CA LYS A 163 -28.36 18.03 -18.91
C LYS A 163 -27.27 18.62 -19.77
N LYS A 164 -26.44 19.52 -19.20
CA LYS A 164 -25.34 20.18 -19.92
C LYS A 164 -24.21 19.22 -20.23
N PHE A 165 -23.77 18.42 -19.25
CA PHE A 165 -22.57 17.59 -19.36
C PHE A 165 -22.85 16.17 -19.88
N ARG A 166 -24.11 15.69 -19.80
CA ARG A 166 -24.52 14.35 -20.27
C ARG A 166 -23.54 13.25 -19.87
N PRO A 167 -23.31 13.03 -18.55
CA PRO A 167 -22.35 12.02 -18.10
C PRO A 167 -22.79 10.62 -18.50
N VAL A 168 -21.84 9.75 -18.87
CA VAL A 168 -22.11 8.38 -19.30
C VAL A 168 -22.17 7.39 -18.14
N SER A 169 -21.74 7.80 -16.94
CA SER A 169 -21.78 6.97 -15.73
C SER A 169 -22.12 7.77 -14.48
N ILE A 170 -22.59 7.08 -13.44
CA ILE A 170 -22.83 7.69 -12.13
C ILE A 170 -21.53 8.26 -11.54
N GLY A 171 -20.39 7.57 -11.71
CA GLY A 171 -19.09 8.07 -11.28
C GLY A 171 -18.70 9.37 -11.97
N GLN A 172 -18.98 9.50 -13.26
CA GLN A 172 -18.75 10.75 -13.98
C GLN A 172 -19.71 11.87 -13.51
N ALA A 173 -20.97 11.55 -13.26
CA ALA A 173 -21.95 12.48 -12.74
C ALA A 173 -21.53 13.05 -11.37
N SER A 174 -21.04 12.21 -10.47
CA SER A 174 -20.61 12.62 -9.12
C SER A 174 -19.41 13.56 -9.08
N ARG A 175 -18.65 13.69 -10.18
CA ARG A 175 -17.53 14.63 -10.31
C ARG A 175 -17.91 15.98 -10.90
N ILE A 176 -19.16 16.15 -11.30
CA ILE A 176 -19.62 17.43 -11.84
C ILE A 176 -19.87 18.40 -10.70
N SER A 177 -19.22 19.54 -10.72
CA SER A 177 -19.44 20.61 -9.73
C SER A 177 -20.92 21.04 -9.72
N GLY A 178 -21.55 21.00 -8.54
CA GLY A 178 -22.97 21.27 -8.36
C GLY A 178 -23.86 20.02 -8.34
N VAL A 179 -23.29 18.83 -8.56
CA VAL A 179 -23.94 17.53 -8.34
C VAL A 179 -23.37 16.92 -7.07
N SER A 180 -24.20 16.58 -6.10
CA SER A 180 -23.78 15.96 -4.84
C SER A 180 -24.10 14.47 -4.82
N PRO A 181 -23.45 13.68 -3.95
CA PRO A 181 -23.78 12.26 -3.76
C PRO A 181 -25.22 11.99 -3.30
N ALA A 182 -25.93 13.03 -2.84
CA ALA A 182 -27.34 12.93 -2.43
C ALA A 182 -28.33 13.18 -3.59
N ASP A 183 -27.86 13.71 -4.72
CA ASP A 183 -28.61 13.86 -5.95
C ASP A 183 -28.62 12.53 -6.72
#